data_8c44b67373ca304f1296c7601d1e732b
#
_entry.id   8c44b67373ca304f1296c7601d1e732b
#
_cell.length_a   1.000
_cell.length_b   1.000
_cell.length_c   1.000
_cell.angle_alpha   90.00
_cell.angle_beta   90.00
_cell.angle_gamma   90.00
#
_symmetry.space_group_name_H-M   'P 1'
#
loop_
_entity.id
_entity.type
_entity.pdbx_description
1 polymer ?
#
loop_
_entity_poly.entity_id
_entity_poly.type
_entity_poly.pdbx_seq_one_letter_code
_entity_poly.pdbx_strand_id
1 'polypeptide(L)'
;MNKMHLIEEKSQIYVDFIRAWVYNNKQGVDYMLIQFRFKNFKSFRDDTILDLSATKITENSHHVIHIGTEKILPIAAIYGANASGKSNVIDAFRFMVVYVLDSFAYGGEGDDKKSRSKRLKRTPFLFDTTSKENVSSFEVYFVSSENEGSKCYNYGFSLDQNGVVEEWLNSKARTAREYRSIFYRNRLEKQLDLSGLSANRQENIKIALEDETLIVSLGAKLKIPKLKLIRDWFYDSNIADFGDPIENAVLSRLIPPGFDDDKAVQDKVVKYFSAFDSSIIGFNVETIASDDDNDSSKHIKIDAVHRIADSNETVTIPLAEESAGTLKMFALYPALQDTLENGGVLFVDELNARLHPLLVRAFLVAFLNPETNPKHAQLVFTTHDSWQLSNNLLRRDEIWFTDKDSNGVSVLYSLADFVDDDGVKIRKDENYEKN
;
A
#
# COMPACT_ATOMS: atom_id res chain seq x y z
N MET A 1 -36.73 -14.05 8.09
CA MET A 1 -35.74 -12.99 8.00
C MET A 1 -34.75 -13.39 6.94
N ASN A 2 -34.60 -12.59 5.86
CA ASN A 2 -33.86 -13.01 4.67
C ASN A 2 -32.36 -12.92 4.98
N LYS A 3 -31.55 -13.94 4.66
CA LYS A 3 -30.08 -13.96 4.92
C LYS A 3 -29.37 -12.73 4.39
N MET A 4 -29.84 -12.18 3.26
CA MET A 4 -29.32 -10.95 2.67
C MET A 4 -29.53 -9.73 3.58
N HIS A 5 -30.69 -9.60 4.20
CA HIS A 5 -30.99 -8.48 5.11
C HIS A 5 -30.12 -8.50 6.37
N LEU A 6 -29.79 -9.68 6.89
CA LEU A 6 -28.87 -9.86 8.01
C LEU A 6 -27.42 -9.50 7.65
N ILE A 7 -27.02 -9.71 6.38
CA ILE A 7 -25.71 -9.38 5.84
C ILE A 7 -25.58 -7.86 5.67
N GLU A 8 -26.62 -7.21 5.14
CA GLU A 8 -26.68 -5.76 4.99
C GLU A 8 -26.69 -5.06 6.35
N GLU A 9 -27.45 -5.56 7.31
CA GLU A 9 -27.54 -5.01 8.66
C GLU A 9 -26.18 -5.08 9.40
N LYS A 10 -25.48 -6.23 9.29
CA LYS A 10 -24.13 -6.38 9.86
C LYS A 10 -23.09 -5.51 9.14
N SER A 11 -23.14 -5.39 7.82
CA SER A 11 -22.22 -4.52 7.09
C SER A 11 -22.44 -3.05 7.46
N GLN A 12 -23.68 -2.63 7.71
CA GLN A 12 -24.01 -1.29 8.15
C GLN A 12 -23.48 -0.99 9.56
N ILE A 13 -23.54 -1.95 10.48
CA ILE A 13 -22.95 -1.82 11.82
C ILE A 13 -21.44 -1.55 11.73
N TYR A 14 -20.73 -2.24 10.82
CA TYR A 14 -19.30 -2.02 10.58
C TYR A 14 -19.02 -0.63 10.00
N VAL A 15 -19.85 -0.16 9.07
CA VAL A 15 -19.71 1.18 8.48
C VAL A 15 -19.95 2.28 9.51
N ASP A 16 -21.01 2.17 10.32
CA ASP A 16 -21.32 3.15 11.35
C ASP A 16 -20.25 3.17 12.45
N PHE A 17 -19.60 2.05 12.69
CA PHE A 17 -18.46 1.93 13.57
C PHE A 17 -17.24 2.70 13.03
N ILE A 18 -16.84 2.46 11.77
CA ILE A 18 -15.71 3.14 11.14
C ILE A 18 -16.00 4.65 11.02
N ARG A 19 -17.25 5.07 10.76
CA ARG A 19 -17.69 6.47 10.80
C ARG A 19 -17.39 7.14 12.14
N ALA A 20 -17.75 6.50 13.26
CA ALA A 20 -17.53 7.06 14.58
C ALA A 20 -16.04 7.19 14.93
N TRP A 21 -15.17 6.46 14.22
CA TRP A 21 -13.75 6.37 14.48
C TRP A 21 -12.93 7.43 13.72
N VAL A 22 -13.25 7.70 12.45
CA VAL A 22 -12.53 8.67 11.60
C VAL A 22 -12.87 10.15 11.92
N TYR A 23 -13.93 10.43 12.69
CA TYR A 23 -14.49 11.78 12.86
C TYR A 23 -13.61 12.80 13.63
N ASN A 24 -12.42 12.42 14.13
CA ASN A 24 -11.66 13.27 15.07
C ASN A 24 -10.43 13.99 14.50
N ASN A 25 -10.07 13.86 13.20
CA ASN A 25 -8.87 14.53 12.66
C ASN A 25 -9.19 15.36 11.41
N LYS A 26 -9.26 16.69 11.59
CA LYS A 26 -9.34 17.66 10.49
C LYS A 26 -7.97 18.28 10.28
N GLN A 27 -7.27 17.87 9.26
CA GLN A 27 -6.30 18.54 8.37
C GLN A 27 -5.35 17.49 7.83
N GLY A 28 -5.45 17.16 6.56
CA GLY A 28 -4.60 16.19 5.92
C GLY A 28 -4.27 16.61 4.50
N VAL A 29 -3.11 16.19 4.10
CA VAL A 29 -2.59 16.32 2.75
C VAL A 29 -3.27 15.24 1.92
N ASP A 30 -3.81 15.59 0.75
CA ASP A 30 -4.33 14.57 -0.19
C ASP A 30 -3.14 13.90 -0.87
N TYR A 31 -2.78 12.71 -0.43
CA TYR A 31 -1.79 11.85 -1.08
C TYR A 31 -2.53 10.73 -1.79
N MET A 32 -2.53 10.72 -3.12
CA MET A 32 -3.18 9.65 -3.87
C MET A 32 -2.29 9.10 -4.97
N LEU A 33 -2.18 7.78 -5.03
CA LEU A 33 -1.59 7.05 -6.15
C LEU A 33 -2.56 7.13 -7.35
N ILE A 34 -2.04 7.55 -8.51
CA ILE A 34 -2.78 7.53 -9.77
C ILE A 34 -2.43 6.26 -10.54
N GLN A 35 -1.12 5.97 -10.66
CA GLN A 35 -0.65 4.83 -11.45
C GLN A 35 0.67 4.33 -10.88
N PHE A 36 0.84 3.01 -10.85
CA PHE A 36 2.11 2.33 -10.60
C PHE A 36 2.49 1.51 -11.83
N ARG A 37 3.73 1.66 -12.29
CA ARG A 37 4.28 0.91 -13.42
C ARG A 37 5.58 0.24 -13.02
N PHE A 38 5.79 -0.97 -13.52
CA PHE A 38 7.05 -1.66 -13.34
C PHE A 38 7.33 -2.61 -14.50
N LYS A 39 8.59 -2.96 -14.69
CA LYS A 39 9.05 -3.85 -15.76
C LYS A 39 10.21 -4.69 -15.29
N ASN A 40 10.31 -5.91 -15.81
CA ASN A 40 11.40 -6.84 -15.57
C ASN A 40 11.64 -7.09 -14.08
N PHE A 41 10.58 -7.53 -13.39
CA PHE A 41 10.62 -7.82 -11.96
C PHE A 41 9.92 -9.15 -11.64
N LYS A 42 10.64 -10.08 -11.00
CA LYS A 42 10.16 -11.43 -10.64
C LYS A 42 9.50 -12.12 -11.82
N SER A 43 8.18 -12.41 -11.78
CA SER A 43 7.45 -13.07 -12.88
C SER A 43 6.96 -12.12 -13.97
N PHE A 44 7.07 -10.81 -13.79
CA PHE A 44 6.69 -9.81 -14.78
C PHE A 44 7.90 -9.42 -15.64
N ARG A 45 7.90 -9.82 -16.89
CA ARG A 45 8.94 -9.50 -17.87
C ARG A 45 8.67 -8.15 -18.54
N ASP A 46 7.45 -7.95 -18.96
CA ASP A 46 7.04 -6.85 -19.79
C ASP A 46 6.53 -5.65 -18.94
N ASP A 47 6.31 -4.54 -19.60
CA ASP A 47 5.78 -3.33 -18.95
C ASP A 47 4.39 -3.60 -18.36
N THR A 48 4.26 -3.38 -17.07
CA THR A 48 3.07 -3.71 -16.29
C THR A 48 2.56 -2.47 -15.59
N ILE A 49 1.25 -2.24 -15.70
CA ILE A 49 0.61 -1.02 -15.21
C ILE A 49 -0.54 -1.40 -14.29
N LEU A 50 -0.53 -0.85 -13.07
CA LEU A 50 -1.67 -0.76 -12.17
C LEU A 50 -2.17 0.68 -12.18
N ASP A 51 -3.32 0.92 -12.82
CA ASP A 51 -3.88 2.25 -13.01
C ASP A 51 -5.14 2.45 -12.15
N LEU A 52 -5.09 3.39 -11.23
CA LEU A 52 -6.21 3.76 -10.37
C LEU A 52 -6.99 4.95 -10.94
N SER A 53 -6.74 5.35 -12.18
CA SER A 53 -7.54 6.36 -12.86
C SER A 53 -8.93 5.80 -13.20
N ALA A 54 -9.99 6.53 -12.84
CA ALA A 54 -11.34 6.12 -13.13
C ALA A 54 -11.63 6.21 -14.64
N THR A 55 -12.17 5.14 -15.20
CA THR A 55 -12.64 5.09 -16.59
C THR A 55 -14.01 5.78 -16.74
N LYS A 56 -14.59 5.73 -17.96
CA LYS A 56 -15.93 6.29 -18.25
C LYS A 56 -17.08 5.43 -17.72
N ILE A 57 -16.82 4.44 -16.88
CA ILE A 57 -17.83 3.59 -16.24
C ILE A 57 -18.69 4.45 -15.31
N THR A 58 -20.01 4.29 -15.40
CA THR A 58 -20.98 5.05 -14.60
C THR A 58 -21.45 4.33 -13.36
N GLU A 59 -21.22 3.02 -13.27
CA GLU A 59 -21.53 2.20 -12.08
C GLU A 59 -20.74 2.73 -10.88
N ASN A 60 -21.37 2.79 -9.71
CA ASN A 60 -20.74 3.23 -8.46
C ASN A 60 -19.92 4.53 -8.66
N SER A 61 -20.47 5.51 -9.36
CA SER A 61 -19.77 6.77 -9.66
C SER A 61 -19.36 7.58 -8.42
N HIS A 62 -19.98 7.28 -7.27
CA HIS A 62 -19.63 7.87 -5.97
C HIS A 62 -18.25 7.42 -5.42
N HIS A 63 -17.67 6.33 -5.95
CA HIS A 63 -16.29 5.93 -5.62
C HIS A 63 -15.25 6.87 -6.21
N VAL A 64 -15.58 7.58 -7.30
CA VAL A 64 -14.63 8.41 -8.02
C VAL A 64 -14.29 9.66 -7.25
N ILE A 65 -13.04 9.79 -6.85
CA ILE A 65 -12.49 10.94 -6.16
C ILE A 65 -11.96 11.92 -7.21
N HIS A 66 -12.39 13.18 -7.10
CA HIS A 66 -12.01 14.22 -8.05
C HIS A 66 -10.96 15.16 -7.44
N ILE A 67 -9.74 15.15 -8.00
CA ILE A 67 -8.66 16.06 -7.60
C ILE A 67 -8.18 16.82 -8.84
N GLY A 68 -8.69 18.02 -9.03
CA GLY A 68 -8.43 18.82 -10.24
C GLY A 68 -8.98 18.18 -11.49
N THR A 69 -8.08 17.83 -12.40
CA THR A 69 -8.41 17.12 -13.65
C THR A 69 -8.40 15.60 -13.48
N GLU A 70 -7.83 15.11 -12.39
CA GLU A 70 -7.67 13.68 -12.14
C GLU A 70 -8.96 13.10 -11.54
N LYS A 71 -9.31 11.90 -11.97
CA LYS A 71 -10.40 11.08 -11.45
C LYS A 71 -9.79 9.79 -10.97
N ILE A 72 -9.73 9.59 -9.65
CA ILE A 72 -8.94 8.54 -9.03
C ILE A 72 -9.85 7.59 -8.25
N LEU A 73 -9.51 6.32 -8.25
CA LEU A 73 -10.22 5.27 -7.54
C LEU A 73 -9.58 4.99 -6.16
N PRO A 74 -10.38 4.74 -5.12
CA PRO A 74 -9.87 4.44 -3.79
C PRO A 74 -9.41 2.99 -3.64
N ILE A 75 -9.80 2.09 -4.55
CA ILE A 75 -9.51 0.66 -4.42
C ILE A 75 -8.95 0.10 -5.74
N ALA A 76 -7.97 -0.82 -5.60
CA ALA A 76 -7.61 -1.78 -6.63
C ALA A 76 -7.56 -3.20 -6.01
N ALA A 77 -8.46 -4.08 -6.43
CA ALA A 77 -8.57 -5.46 -5.99
C ALA A 77 -7.95 -6.39 -7.03
N ILE A 78 -6.85 -7.08 -6.69
CA ILE A 78 -6.08 -7.92 -7.60
C ILE A 78 -6.42 -9.38 -7.35
N TYR A 79 -7.03 -10.01 -8.34
CA TYR A 79 -7.45 -11.42 -8.36
C TYR A 79 -6.52 -12.25 -9.26
N GLY A 80 -6.57 -13.54 -9.11
CA GLY A 80 -5.84 -14.48 -9.98
C GLY A 80 -5.58 -15.82 -9.29
N ALA A 81 -5.21 -16.82 -10.07
CA ALA A 81 -4.85 -18.13 -9.57
C ALA A 81 -3.62 -18.10 -8.66
N ASN A 82 -3.38 -19.17 -7.88
CA ASN A 82 -2.14 -19.32 -7.14
C ASN A 82 -0.94 -19.30 -8.09
N ALA A 83 0.12 -18.60 -7.68
CA ALA A 83 1.34 -18.40 -8.47
C ALA A 83 1.17 -17.59 -9.77
N SER A 84 0.02 -16.92 -10.02
CA SER A 84 -0.17 -16.06 -11.20
C SER A 84 0.67 -14.76 -11.16
N GLY A 85 1.12 -14.32 -9.98
CA GLY A 85 1.92 -13.12 -9.82
C GLY A 85 1.30 -12.03 -8.95
N LYS A 86 0.16 -12.28 -8.30
CA LYS A 86 -0.51 -11.30 -7.42
C LYS A 86 0.44 -10.64 -6.42
N SER A 87 1.11 -11.44 -5.59
CA SER A 87 2.08 -10.97 -4.60
C SER A 87 3.26 -10.23 -5.22
N ASN A 88 3.66 -10.59 -6.46
CA ASN A 88 4.76 -9.92 -7.15
C ASN A 88 4.44 -8.48 -7.54
N VAL A 89 3.17 -8.10 -7.67
CA VAL A 89 2.75 -6.68 -7.85
C VAL A 89 3.00 -5.90 -6.56
N ILE A 90 2.61 -6.46 -5.42
CA ILE A 90 2.86 -5.84 -4.10
C ILE A 90 4.38 -5.75 -3.83
N ASP A 91 5.11 -6.82 -4.13
CA ASP A 91 6.57 -6.86 -3.98
C ASP A 91 7.30 -5.85 -4.88
N ALA A 92 6.80 -5.59 -6.08
CA ALA A 92 7.37 -4.57 -6.97
C ALA A 92 7.21 -3.17 -6.35
N PHE A 93 6.04 -2.86 -5.79
CA PHE A 93 5.84 -1.60 -5.08
C PHE A 93 6.71 -1.52 -3.81
N ARG A 94 6.76 -2.58 -3.01
CA ARG A 94 7.64 -2.69 -1.84
C ARG A 94 9.10 -2.46 -2.20
N PHE A 95 9.57 -3.08 -3.28
CA PHE A 95 10.93 -2.87 -3.77
C PHE A 95 11.19 -1.40 -4.07
N MET A 96 10.27 -0.73 -4.78
CA MET A 96 10.38 0.70 -5.07
C MET A 96 10.45 1.53 -3.79
N VAL A 97 9.55 1.30 -2.84
CA VAL A 97 9.49 2.00 -1.54
C VAL A 97 10.82 1.87 -0.80
N VAL A 98 11.29 0.64 -0.58
CA VAL A 98 12.53 0.38 0.18
C VAL A 98 13.74 1.01 -0.53
N TYR A 99 13.83 0.90 -1.87
CA TYR A 99 14.93 1.47 -2.62
C TYR A 99 14.96 3.01 -2.50
N VAL A 100 13.80 3.67 -2.57
CA VAL A 100 13.68 5.13 -2.38
C VAL A 100 14.05 5.55 -0.96
N LEU A 101 13.65 4.78 0.05
CA LEU A 101 13.91 5.14 1.44
C LEU A 101 15.38 4.96 1.84
N ASP A 102 16.05 3.91 1.33
CA ASP A 102 17.32 3.43 1.88
C ASP A 102 18.53 3.64 0.94
N SER A 103 18.34 3.95 -0.36
CA SER A 103 19.44 3.98 -1.32
C SER A 103 20.53 5.02 -1.02
N PHE A 104 20.24 6.05 -0.23
CA PHE A 104 21.27 6.99 0.25
C PHE A 104 22.36 6.33 1.12
N ALA A 105 22.05 5.15 1.67
CA ALA A 105 22.97 4.37 2.50
C ALA A 105 23.71 3.28 1.71
N TYR A 106 23.47 3.13 0.41
CA TYR A 106 24.08 2.09 -0.42
C TYR A 106 25.45 2.47 -0.95
N GLY A 107 25.73 3.77 -1.05
CA GLY A 107 27.01 4.32 -1.45
C GLY A 107 27.94 4.55 -0.26
N GLY A 108 29.24 4.65 -0.51
CA GLY A 108 30.27 4.98 0.47
C GLY A 108 31.65 4.51 0.03
N GLU A 109 32.65 5.39 0.13
CA GLU A 109 34.05 5.04 -0.04
C GLU A 109 34.47 4.11 1.12
N GLY A 110 34.62 2.86 0.82
CA GLY A 110 35.17 1.88 1.74
C GLY A 110 34.84 0.47 1.27
N ASP A 111 35.87 -0.38 1.27
CA ASP A 111 35.78 -1.84 1.06
C ASP A 111 34.97 -2.54 2.18
N ASP A 112 34.09 -1.82 2.86
CA ASP A 112 33.26 -2.37 3.93
C ASP A 112 32.22 -3.32 3.33
N LYS A 113 32.58 -4.62 3.34
CA LYS A 113 31.67 -5.72 2.96
C LYS A 113 30.30 -5.60 3.65
N LYS A 114 30.20 -4.91 4.79
CA LYS A 114 28.96 -4.63 5.50
C LYS A 114 28.05 -3.62 4.81
N SER A 115 28.58 -2.64 4.10
CA SER A 115 27.80 -1.65 3.33
C SER A 115 27.19 -2.29 2.07
N ARG A 116 27.99 -3.08 1.35
CA ARG A 116 27.53 -3.83 0.17
C ARG A 116 26.49 -4.92 0.50
N SER A 117 26.51 -5.47 1.72
CA SER A 117 25.55 -6.49 2.14
C SER A 117 24.15 -5.93 2.44
N LYS A 118 24.01 -4.61 2.62
CA LYS A 118 22.72 -3.95 2.89
C LYS A 118 21.99 -3.50 1.63
N ARG A 119 22.64 -3.51 0.46
CA ARG A 119 22.02 -3.11 -0.80
C ARG A 119 20.88 -4.07 -1.16
N LEU A 120 19.70 -3.49 -1.41
CA LEU A 120 18.56 -4.24 -1.93
C LEU A 120 18.86 -4.72 -3.36
N LYS A 121 18.87 -6.04 -3.55
CA LYS A 121 19.20 -6.65 -4.82
C LYS A 121 18.00 -6.66 -5.76
N ARG A 122 18.23 -6.26 -7.00
CA ARG A 122 17.29 -6.41 -8.10
C ARG A 122 16.93 -7.88 -8.34
N THR A 123 15.66 -8.15 -8.55
CA THR A 123 15.12 -9.49 -8.89
C THR A 123 14.47 -9.47 -10.28
N PRO A 124 15.25 -9.51 -11.37
CA PRO A 124 14.72 -9.49 -12.73
C PRO A 124 13.96 -10.78 -13.06
N PHE A 125 13.23 -10.78 -14.16
CA PHE A 125 12.67 -11.99 -14.74
C PHE A 125 13.80 -12.94 -15.16
N LEU A 126 13.68 -14.23 -14.83
CA LEU A 126 14.76 -15.22 -15.00
C LEU A 126 14.43 -16.35 -15.99
N PHE A 127 13.23 -16.38 -16.56
CA PHE A 127 12.80 -17.48 -17.42
C PHE A 127 13.05 -17.23 -18.91
N ASP A 128 13.89 -16.24 -19.24
CA ASP A 128 14.48 -16.06 -20.58
C ASP A 128 15.97 -15.74 -20.50
N THR A 129 16.61 -15.67 -21.66
CA THR A 129 18.08 -15.49 -21.75
C THR A 129 18.53 -14.04 -21.67
N THR A 130 17.65 -13.07 -21.76
CA THR A 130 17.97 -11.65 -21.94
C THR A 130 17.55 -10.76 -20.77
N SER A 131 16.45 -11.07 -20.11
CA SER A 131 15.86 -10.21 -19.06
C SER A 131 16.77 -10.00 -17.85
N LYS A 132 17.65 -10.96 -17.56
CA LYS A 132 18.65 -10.83 -16.48
C LYS A 132 19.58 -9.63 -16.70
N GLU A 133 19.95 -9.36 -17.95
CA GLU A 133 20.85 -8.27 -18.32
C GLU A 133 20.09 -6.94 -18.58
N ASN A 134 18.80 -7.02 -18.85
CA ASN A 134 17.95 -5.85 -19.07
C ASN A 134 17.68 -5.12 -17.78
N VAL A 135 17.40 -3.79 -17.88
CA VAL A 135 17.02 -2.96 -16.72
C VAL A 135 15.68 -3.41 -16.13
N SER A 136 15.56 -3.29 -14.80
CA SER A 136 14.26 -3.27 -14.12
C SER A 136 13.85 -1.84 -13.90
N SER A 137 12.60 -1.47 -14.18
CA SER A 137 12.12 -0.10 -14.03
C SER A 137 10.89 -0.04 -13.12
N PHE A 138 10.76 1.08 -12.41
CA PHE A 138 9.68 1.37 -11.48
C PHE A 138 9.29 2.83 -11.61
N GLU A 139 7.99 3.11 -11.71
CA GLU A 139 7.47 4.44 -11.91
C GLU A 139 6.13 4.62 -11.20
N VAL A 140 5.91 5.77 -10.59
CA VAL A 140 4.64 6.15 -10.00
C VAL A 140 4.16 7.50 -10.51
N TYR A 141 2.86 7.63 -10.63
CA TYR A 141 2.14 8.89 -10.79
C TYR A 141 1.27 9.07 -9.55
N PHE A 142 1.39 10.21 -8.89
CA PHE A 142 0.63 10.47 -7.66
C PHE A 142 0.32 11.96 -7.49
N VAL A 143 -0.70 12.24 -6.69
CA VAL A 143 -1.03 13.59 -6.23
C VAL A 143 -0.44 13.80 -4.86
N SER A 144 0.08 15.00 -4.63
CA SER A 144 0.44 15.47 -3.29
C SER A 144 -0.03 16.91 -3.13
N SER A 145 -0.74 17.20 -2.04
CA SER A 145 -1.12 18.55 -1.69
C SER A 145 -0.08 19.15 -0.73
N GLU A 146 0.59 20.20 -1.19
CA GLU A 146 1.38 21.10 -0.34
C GLU A 146 0.55 22.34 0.01
N ASN A 147 1.05 23.15 0.96
CA ASN A 147 0.44 24.41 1.46
C ASN A 147 0.02 25.41 0.37
N GLU A 148 0.45 25.24 -0.88
CA GLU A 148 0.17 26.12 -2.03
C GLU A 148 -0.66 25.48 -3.15
N GLY A 149 -1.27 24.31 -2.89
CA GLY A 149 -2.12 23.59 -3.85
C GLY A 149 -1.59 22.21 -4.25
N SER A 150 -2.51 21.35 -4.68
CA SER A 150 -2.19 19.98 -5.10
C SER A 150 -1.42 19.98 -6.42
N LYS A 151 -0.38 19.15 -6.51
CA LYS A 151 0.40 18.87 -7.72
C LYS A 151 0.37 17.38 -8.03
N CYS A 152 0.40 17.06 -9.30
CA CYS A 152 0.67 15.71 -9.76
C CYS A 152 2.18 15.55 -9.97
N TYR A 153 2.71 14.46 -9.50
CA TYR A 153 4.11 14.07 -9.68
C TYR A 153 4.19 12.79 -10.50
N ASN A 154 5.22 12.72 -11.32
CA ASN A 154 5.66 11.51 -11.98
C ASN A 154 7.10 11.27 -11.55
N TYR A 155 7.34 10.17 -10.87
CA TYR A 155 8.66 9.79 -10.38
C TYR A 155 8.96 8.34 -10.75
N GLY A 156 10.16 8.10 -11.23
CA GLY A 156 10.59 6.76 -11.55
C GLY A 156 12.09 6.61 -11.64
N PHE A 157 12.53 5.35 -11.69
CA PHE A 157 13.92 4.98 -11.90
C PHE A 157 14.05 3.62 -12.56
N SER A 158 15.19 3.36 -13.17
CA SER A 158 15.59 2.06 -13.68
C SER A 158 16.92 1.61 -13.12
N LEU A 159 17.09 0.29 -12.96
CA LEU A 159 18.25 -0.34 -12.35
C LEU A 159 18.82 -1.42 -13.26
N ASP A 160 20.16 -1.47 -13.35
CA ASP A 160 20.90 -2.62 -13.84
C ASP A 160 21.65 -3.32 -12.68
N GLN A 161 22.58 -4.21 -12.98
CA GLN A 161 23.40 -4.87 -11.97
C GLN A 161 24.40 -3.93 -11.25
N ASN A 162 24.69 -2.77 -11.84
CA ASN A 162 25.68 -1.80 -11.33
C ASN A 162 25.02 -0.64 -10.55
N GLY A 163 23.70 -0.48 -10.63
CA GLY A 163 23.00 0.58 -9.91
C GLY A 163 21.90 1.26 -10.71
N VAL A 164 21.67 2.53 -10.44
CA VAL A 164 20.66 3.37 -11.10
C VAL A 164 21.15 3.69 -12.52
N VAL A 165 20.36 3.30 -13.51
CA VAL A 165 20.59 3.66 -14.92
C VAL A 165 19.93 4.99 -15.23
N GLU A 166 18.66 5.10 -14.94
CA GLU A 166 17.89 6.33 -15.12
C GLU A 166 17.13 6.69 -13.84
N GLU A 167 16.93 7.98 -13.63
CA GLU A 167 16.03 8.50 -12.61
C GLU A 167 15.44 9.82 -13.09
N TRP A 168 14.12 9.98 -12.90
CA TRP A 168 13.40 11.19 -13.30
C TRP A 168 12.39 11.62 -12.27
N LEU A 169 12.20 12.93 -12.18
CA LEU A 169 11.10 13.53 -11.43
C LEU A 169 10.48 14.67 -12.23
N ASN A 170 9.21 14.54 -12.49
CA ASN A 170 8.40 15.54 -13.17
C ASN A 170 7.26 15.99 -12.29
N SER A 171 6.77 17.22 -12.47
CA SER A 171 5.56 17.69 -11.79
C SER A 171 4.68 18.50 -12.72
N LYS A 172 3.37 18.47 -12.48
CA LYS A 172 2.43 19.39 -13.11
C LYS A 172 1.50 20.00 -12.06
N ALA A 173 1.17 21.28 -12.23
CA ALA A 173 0.14 21.91 -11.43
C ALA A 173 -1.23 21.29 -11.75
N ARG A 174 -2.17 21.30 -10.79
CA ARG A 174 -3.51 20.71 -10.92
C ARG A 174 -4.29 21.16 -12.16
N THR A 175 -4.05 22.36 -12.64
CA THR A 175 -4.69 22.94 -13.83
C THR A 175 -3.85 22.82 -15.11
N ALA A 176 -2.60 22.36 -15.00
CA ALA A 176 -1.70 22.23 -16.13
C ALA A 176 -1.95 20.91 -16.88
N ARG A 177 -1.74 20.93 -18.20
CA ARG A 177 -1.83 19.73 -19.05
C ARG A 177 -0.51 18.96 -19.13
N GLU A 178 0.62 19.66 -19.01
CA GLU A 178 1.93 19.09 -19.26
C GLU A 178 2.77 19.02 -17.98
N TYR A 179 3.56 17.97 -17.87
CA TYR A 179 4.57 17.82 -16.84
C TYR A 179 5.80 18.66 -17.17
N ARG A 180 6.44 19.21 -16.12
CA ARG A 180 7.74 19.89 -16.19
C ARG A 180 8.75 19.08 -15.44
N SER A 181 9.92 18.87 -16.05
CA SER A 181 11.04 18.18 -15.41
C SER A 181 11.56 18.99 -14.22
N ILE A 182 11.78 18.29 -13.11
CA ILE A 182 12.51 18.81 -11.95
C ILE A 182 13.95 18.36 -12.04
N PHE A 183 14.17 17.08 -12.36
CA PHE A 183 15.46 16.53 -12.70
C PHE A 183 15.33 15.30 -13.61
N TYR A 184 16.40 15.01 -14.33
CA TYR A 184 16.62 13.80 -15.10
C TYR A 184 18.07 13.35 -14.99
N ARG A 185 18.29 12.04 -14.81
CA ARG A 185 19.60 11.40 -14.80
C ARG A 185 19.57 10.19 -15.72
N ASN A 186 20.62 10.05 -16.54
CA ASN A 186 20.95 8.83 -17.26
C ASN A 186 22.44 8.54 -17.14
N ARG A 187 22.79 7.47 -16.41
CA ARG A 187 24.18 7.10 -16.14
C ARG A 187 24.93 6.66 -17.41
N LEU A 188 24.26 5.90 -18.27
CA LEU A 188 24.88 5.35 -19.48
C LEU A 188 25.18 6.45 -20.50
N GLU A 189 24.31 7.45 -20.60
CA GLU A 189 24.47 8.63 -21.47
C GLU A 189 25.29 9.75 -20.82
N LYS A 190 25.67 9.59 -19.56
CA LYS A 190 26.32 10.61 -18.73
C LYS A 190 25.53 11.93 -18.67
N GLN A 191 24.21 11.82 -18.72
CA GLN A 191 23.31 12.97 -18.66
C GLN A 191 22.86 13.19 -17.20
N LEU A 192 22.94 14.45 -16.76
CA LEU A 192 22.43 14.89 -15.45
C LEU A 192 21.84 16.30 -15.59
N ASP A 193 20.53 16.39 -15.64
CA ASP A 193 19.78 17.63 -15.61
C ASP A 193 19.14 17.83 -14.22
N LEU A 194 19.55 18.88 -13.52
CA LEU A 194 19.04 19.28 -12.22
C LEU A 194 18.39 20.68 -12.27
N SER A 195 18.03 21.17 -13.45
CA SER A 195 17.58 22.55 -13.70
C SER A 195 16.37 22.99 -12.87
N GLY A 196 15.52 22.04 -12.44
CA GLY A 196 14.39 22.31 -11.53
C GLY A 196 14.78 22.59 -10.06
N LEU A 197 16.07 22.52 -9.72
CA LEU A 197 16.64 22.79 -8.39
C LEU A 197 17.51 24.05 -8.43
N SER A 198 17.68 24.73 -7.28
CA SER A 198 18.57 25.86 -7.20
C SER A 198 20.06 25.46 -7.33
N ALA A 199 20.90 26.35 -7.83
CA ALA A 199 22.31 26.09 -8.14
C ALA A 199 23.10 25.45 -6.97
N ASN A 200 22.93 25.95 -5.74
CA ASN A 200 23.60 25.41 -4.56
C ASN A 200 23.13 23.95 -4.26
N ARG A 201 21.85 23.63 -4.50
CA ARG A 201 21.32 22.26 -4.32
C ARG A 201 21.82 21.31 -5.39
N GLN A 202 21.96 21.80 -6.63
CA GLN A 202 22.55 21.03 -7.73
C GLN A 202 23.99 20.62 -7.40
N GLU A 203 24.79 21.54 -6.88
CA GLU A 203 26.19 21.28 -6.52
C GLU A 203 26.32 20.23 -5.42
N ASN A 204 25.53 20.35 -4.36
CA ASN A 204 25.50 19.37 -3.27
C ASN A 204 25.14 17.95 -3.74
N ILE A 205 24.17 17.85 -4.67
CA ILE A 205 23.80 16.55 -5.25
C ILE A 205 24.96 16.00 -6.09
N LYS A 206 25.57 16.81 -6.98
CA LYS A 206 26.66 16.37 -7.86
C LYS A 206 27.86 15.81 -7.09
N ILE A 207 28.19 16.42 -5.94
CA ILE A 207 29.32 15.99 -5.10
C ILE A 207 29.05 14.64 -4.43
N ALA A 208 27.80 14.36 -4.01
CA ALA A 208 27.48 13.23 -3.17
C ALA A 208 26.71 12.10 -3.90
N LEU A 209 26.46 12.26 -5.21
CA LEU A 209 25.68 11.30 -5.99
C LEU A 209 26.54 10.12 -6.43
N GLU A 210 26.15 8.94 -6.05
CA GLU A 210 26.78 7.68 -6.43
C GLU A 210 25.88 6.86 -7.35
N ASP A 211 26.43 5.81 -7.97
CA ASP A 211 25.72 5.01 -8.97
C ASP A 211 24.51 4.26 -8.40
N GLU A 212 24.59 3.80 -7.16
CA GLU A 212 23.52 3.08 -6.49
C GLU A 212 22.49 4.00 -5.80
N THR A 213 22.81 5.28 -5.63
CA THR A 213 22.01 6.21 -4.84
C THR A 213 21.00 6.95 -5.71
N LEU A 214 19.74 6.99 -5.30
CA LEU A 214 18.71 7.82 -5.93
C LEU A 214 18.86 9.29 -5.51
N ILE A 215 18.66 10.21 -6.47
CA ILE A 215 18.64 11.65 -6.24
C ILE A 215 17.57 12.03 -5.22
N VAL A 216 16.39 11.39 -5.26
CA VAL A 216 15.31 11.62 -4.28
C VAL A 216 15.76 11.23 -2.88
N SER A 217 16.36 10.05 -2.71
CA SER A 217 16.86 9.55 -1.42
C SER A 217 17.94 10.48 -0.84
N LEU A 218 18.96 10.81 -1.64
CA LEU A 218 20.03 11.71 -1.28
C LEU A 218 19.53 13.13 -0.97
N GLY A 219 18.67 13.66 -1.85
CA GLY A 219 18.14 15.02 -1.70
C GLY A 219 17.25 15.19 -0.46
N ALA A 220 16.51 14.16 -0.08
CA ALA A 220 15.78 14.16 1.19
C ALA A 220 16.73 14.17 2.40
N LYS A 221 17.85 13.41 2.34
CA LYS A 221 18.91 13.45 3.35
C LYS A 221 19.54 14.83 3.45
N LEU A 222 19.73 15.51 2.31
CA LEU A 222 20.20 16.89 2.22
C LEU A 222 19.12 17.94 2.55
N LYS A 223 17.93 17.51 3.01
CA LYS A 223 16.79 18.37 3.38
C LYS A 223 16.31 19.28 2.25
N ILE A 224 16.38 18.82 0.99
CA ILE A 224 15.84 19.54 -0.17
C ILE A 224 14.30 19.33 -0.18
N PRO A 225 13.47 20.38 0.03
CA PRO A 225 12.04 20.21 0.33
C PRO A 225 11.29 19.41 -0.74
N LYS A 226 11.51 19.71 -2.04
CA LYS A 226 10.84 19.00 -3.14
C LYS A 226 11.18 17.50 -3.17
N LEU A 227 12.43 17.13 -2.89
CA LEU A 227 12.89 15.74 -2.90
C LEU A 227 12.45 15.01 -1.62
N LYS A 228 12.49 15.73 -0.50
CA LYS A 228 11.95 15.23 0.76
C LYS A 228 10.46 14.89 0.66
N LEU A 229 9.64 15.75 0.04
CA LEU A 229 8.22 15.50 -0.18
C LEU A 229 7.98 14.18 -0.94
N ILE A 230 8.74 13.92 -2.01
CA ILE A 230 8.61 12.67 -2.78
C ILE A 230 8.98 11.47 -1.91
N ARG A 231 10.09 11.55 -1.15
CA ARG A 231 10.50 10.47 -0.24
C ARG A 231 9.48 10.25 0.88
N ASP A 232 8.94 11.31 1.44
CA ASP A 232 7.93 11.24 2.51
C ASP A 232 6.65 10.55 1.99
N TRP A 233 6.23 10.77 0.74
CA TRP A 233 5.12 10.04 0.13
C TRP A 233 5.33 8.52 0.15
N PHE A 234 6.55 8.04 -0.16
CA PHE A 234 6.88 6.61 -0.05
C PHE A 234 6.96 6.15 1.40
N TYR A 235 7.44 7.00 2.30
CA TYR A 235 7.51 6.70 3.73
C TYR A 235 6.11 6.51 4.36
N ASP A 236 5.14 7.30 3.91
CA ASP A 236 3.76 7.26 4.38
C ASP A 236 2.92 6.17 3.65
N SER A 237 3.52 5.45 2.70
CA SER A 237 2.88 4.31 2.04
C SER A 237 2.99 3.06 2.90
N ASN A 238 1.86 2.46 3.26
CA ASN A 238 1.79 1.29 4.13
C ASN A 238 1.74 0.00 3.32
N ILE A 239 2.46 -1.04 3.75
CA ILE A 239 2.47 -2.36 3.12
C ILE A 239 2.34 -3.43 4.19
N ALA A 240 1.36 -4.32 4.05
CA ALA A 240 1.14 -5.45 4.94
C ALA A 240 1.07 -6.75 4.13
N ASP A 241 2.01 -7.65 4.35
CA ASP A 241 2.08 -8.93 3.65
C ASP A 241 1.75 -10.07 4.62
N PHE A 242 0.56 -10.63 4.46
CA PHE A 242 0.13 -11.78 5.24
C PHE A 242 0.42 -13.12 4.56
N GLY A 243 0.88 -13.09 3.32
CA GLY A 243 1.35 -14.26 2.58
C GLY A 243 2.76 -14.70 3.00
N ASP A 244 3.62 -13.76 3.41
CA ASP A 244 4.96 -14.08 3.91
C ASP A 244 4.92 -14.47 5.40
N PRO A 245 5.35 -15.69 5.78
CA PRO A 245 5.31 -16.16 7.18
C PRO A 245 6.18 -15.33 8.14
N ILE A 246 7.31 -14.79 7.66
CA ILE A 246 8.23 -14.00 8.48
C ILE A 246 7.62 -12.62 8.73
N GLU A 247 7.14 -11.97 7.68
CA GLU A 247 6.49 -10.66 7.80
C GLU A 247 5.22 -10.74 8.63
N ASN A 248 4.41 -11.77 8.42
CA ASN A 248 3.23 -12.02 9.23
C ASN A 248 3.59 -12.21 10.74
N ALA A 249 4.69 -12.90 11.05
CA ALA A 249 5.19 -13.04 12.41
C ALA A 249 5.69 -11.70 13.01
N VAL A 250 6.22 -10.80 12.20
CA VAL A 250 6.60 -9.44 12.60
C VAL A 250 5.36 -8.58 12.82
N LEU A 251 4.45 -8.56 11.85
CA LEU A 251 3.20 -7.79 11.93
C LEU A 251 2.38 -8.17 13.16
N SER A 252 2.30 -9.47 13.50
CA SER A 252 1.55 -9.95 14.67
C SER A 252 2.15 -9.52 16.02
N ARG A 253 3.36 -8.96 16.01
CA ARG A 253 4.01 -8.40 17.21
C ARG A 253 3.95 -6.87 17.27
N LEU A 254 3.49 -6.23 16.19
CA LEU A 254 3.27 -4.79 16.18
C LEU A 254 2.05 -4.46 17.05
N ILE A 255 2.22 -3.47 17.89
CA ILE A 255 1.15 -2.89 18.68
C ILE A 255 0.86 -1.48 18.15
N PRO A 256 -0.38 -1.01 18.22
CA PRO A 256 -0.69 0.38 17.86
C PRO A 256 0.16 1.36 18.69
N PRO A 257 0.71 2.42 18.10
CA PRO A 257 1.47 3.41 18.85
C PRO A 257 0.66 3.97 20.03
N GLY A 258 1.24 3.96 21.23
CA GLY A 258 0.58 4.40 22.46
C GLY A 258 -0.38 3.37 23.08
N PHE A 259 -0.50 2.18 22.52
CA PHE A 259 -1.41 1.15 23.06
C PHE A 259 -0.99 0.65 24.44
N ASP A 260 0.29 0.76 24.76
CA ASP A 260 0.88 0.34 26.04
C ASP A 260 0.57 1.30 27.21
N ASP A 261 0.34 2.58 26.94
CA ASP A 261 0.20 3.60 28.00
C ASP A 261 -0.97 4.61 27.80
N ASP A 262 -1.58 4.68 26.59
CA ASP A 262 -2.69 5.58 26.30
C ASP A 262 -4.05 4.86 26.29
N LYS A 263 -4.88 5.15 27.31
CA LYS A 263 -6.23 4.58 27.42
C LYS A 263 -7.13 4.94 26.25
N ALA A 264 -6.97 6.12 25.66
CA ALA A 264 -7.78 6.54 24.50
C ALA A 264 -7.42 5.70 23.25
N VAL A 265 -6.15 5.32 23.08
CA VAL A 265 -5.72 4.39 22.03
C VAL A 265 -6.30 3.00 22.29
N GLN A 266 -6.22 2.51 23.52
CA GLN A 266 -6.80 1.20 23.89
C GLN A 266 -8.31 1.17 23.62
N ASP A 267 -9.05 2.21 23.99
CA ASP A 267 -10.50 2.30 23.77
C ASP A 267 -10.84 2.35 22.26
N LYS A 268 -10.02 3.00 21.44
CA LYS A 268 -10.16 2.94 19.97
C LYS A 268 -9.97 1.53 19.43
N VAL A 269 -8.94 0.82 19.89
CA VAL A 269 -8.67 -0.57 19.50
C VAL A 269 -9.81 -1.48 19.94
N VAL A 270 -10.28 -1.36 21.19
CA VAL A 270 -11.44 -2.12 21.69
C VAL A 270 -12.66 -1.87 20.80
N LYS A 271 -12.93 -0.62 20.50
CA LYS A 271 -14.04 -0.24 19.63
C LYS A 271 -13.90 -0.86 18.23
N TYR A 272 -12.70 -0.90 17.67
CA TYR A 272 -12.43 -1.56 16.41
C TYR A 272 -12.71 -3.07 16.49
N PHE A 273 -12.25 -3.74 17.55
CA PHE A 273 -12.45 -5.17 17.71
C PHE A 273 -13.90 -5.57 18.01
N SER A 274 -14.60 -4.78 18.83
CA SER A 274 -15.98 -5.06 19.17
C SER A 274 -16.94 -5.05 17.97
N ALA A 275 -16.54 -4.44 16.85
CA ALA A 275 -17.26 -4.51 15.59
C ALA A 275 -17.17 -5.91 14.95
N PHE A 276 -16.11 -6.68 15.20
CA PHE A 276 -15.85 -7.98 14.63
C PHE A 276 -16.16 -9.11 15.60
N ASP A 277 -15.77 -8.90 16.85
CA ASP A 277 -16.05 -9.79 17.96
C ASP A 277 -16.57 -8.99 19.15
N SER A 278 -17.89 -8.99 19.31
CA SER A 278 -18.55 -8.25 20.40
C SER A 278 -18.26 -8.86 21.79
N SER A 279 -17.60 -10.02 21.87
CA SER A 279 -17.14 -10.60 23.14
C SER A 279 -15.92 -9.89 23.69
N ILE A 280 -15.08 -9.28 22.83
CA ILE A 280 -13.90 -8.50 23.24
C ILE A 280 -14.37 -7.12 23.71
N ILE A 281 -14.19 -6.85 25.00
CA ILE A 281 -14.65 -5.63 25.66
C ILE A 281 -13.52 -4.76 26.20
N GLY A 282 -12.27 -5.27 26.15
CA GLY A 282 -11.09 -4.57 26.64
C GLY A 282 -9.80 -5.29 26.36
N PHE A 283 -8.72 -4.63 26.71
CA PHE A 283 -7.38 -5.22 26.75
C PHE A 283 -6.70 -4.86 28.08
N ASN A 284 -6.02 -5.83 28.68
CA ASN A 284 -5.09 -5.61 29.75
C ASN A 284 -3.69 -5.56 29.14
N VAL A 285 -2.96 -4.49 29.39
CA VAL A 285 -1.61 -4.28 28.86
C VAL A 285 -0.67 -4.12 30.04
N GLU A 286 0.31 -5.02 30.15
CA GLU A 286 1.33 -5.00 31.18
C GLU A 286 2.71 -4.87 30.54
N THR A 287 3.50 -3.91 30.99
CA THR A 287 4.91 -3.79 30.60
C THR A 287 5.75 -4.56 31.60
N ILE A 288 6.38 -5.63 31.13
CA ILE A 288 7.27 -6.48 31.93
C ILE A 288 8.71 -6.05 31.64
N ALA A 289 9.44 -5.61 32.68
CA ALA A 289 10.88 -5.38 32.56
C ALA A 289 11.60 -6.73 32.33
N SER A 290 12.59 -6.77 31.44
CA SER A 290 13.43 -7.98 31.33
C SER A 290 14.21 -8.20 32.59
N ASP A 291 14.23 -9.44 33.08
CA ASP A 291 15.03 -9.83 34.26
C ASP A 291 16.56 -9.87 33.98
N ASP A 292 16.99 -9.57 32.80
CA ASP A 292 18.38 -9.56 32.34
C ASP A 292 18.97 -8.16 32.44
N ASP A 293 19.92 -7.95 33.38
CA ASP A 293 20.61 -6.67 33.65
C ASP A 293 21.30 -6.05 32.41
N ASN A 294 21.44 -6.79 31.31
CA ASN A 294 22.05 -6.35 30.04
C ASN A 294 21.04 -6.10 28.92
N ASP A 295 19.76 -6.39 29.10
CA ASP A 295 18.71 -6.19 28.07
C ASP A 295 17.69 -5.16 28.55
N SER A 296 17.79 -3.94 28.03
CA SER A 296 16.82 -2.87 28.27
C SER A 296 15.51 -3.03 27.47
N SER A 297 15.27 -4.20 26.87
CA SER A 297 14.02 -4.46 26.15
C SER A 297 12.84 -4.59 27.11
N LYS A 298 11.80 -3.81 26.88
CA LYS A 298 10.52 -3.94 27.55
C LYS A 298 9.70 -5.00 26.81
N HIS A 299 9.25 -6.01 27.52
CA HIS A 299 8.28 -6.96 26.99
C HIS A 299 6.86 -6.49 27.33
N ILE A 300 6.01 -6.36 26.34
CA ILE A 300 4.62 -5.99 26.53
C ILE A 300 3.79 -7.26 26.46
N LYS A 301 3.05 -7.54 27.55
CA LYS A 301 2.05 -8.59 27.61
C LYS A 301 0.68 -7.98 27.37
N ILE A 302 -0.07 -8.57 26.46
CA ILE A 302 -1.41 -8.12 26.10
C ILE A 302 -2.37 -9.30 26.27
N ASP A 303 -3.39 -9.10 27.10
CA ASP A 303 -4.47 -10.05 27.28
C ASP A 303 -5.79 -9.42 26.80
N ALA A 304 -6.55 -10.10 25.95
CA ALA A 304 -7.90 -9.67 25.55
C ALA A 304 -8.89 -9.97 26.70
N VAL A 305 -9.76 -9.04 26.99
CA VAL A 305 -10.81 -9.17 28.01
C VAL A 305 -12.12 -9.47 27.30
N HIS A 306 -12.67 -10.65 27.57
CA HIS A 306 -13.92 -11.10 27.00
C HIS A 306 -15.07 -11.07 28.01
N ARG A 307 -16.27 -10.84 27.50
CA ARG A 307 -17.50 -10.98 28.26
C ARG A 307 -17.88 -12.44 28.37
N ILE A 308 -18.20 -12.91 29.59
CA ILE A 308 -18.81 -14.24 29.78
C ILE A 308 -20.30 -14.16 29.44
N ALA A 309 -20.78 -15.12 28.63
CA ALA A 309 -22.18 -15.19 28.26
C ALA A 309 -23.08 -15.31 29.49
N ASP A 310 -24.21 -14.59 29.48
CA ASP A 310 -25.22 -14.58 30.52
C ASP A 310 -24.72 -14.17 31.94
N SER A 311 -23.55 -13.48 31.99
CA SER A 311 -22.92 -13.01 33.22
C SER A 311 -22.40 -11.58 33.06
N ASN A 312 -22.19 -10.88 34.19
CA ASN A 312 -21.45 -9.61 34.25
C ASN A 312 -19.96 -9.84 34.48
N GLU A 313 -19.51 -11.09 34.54
CA GLU A 313 -18.10 -11.45 34.74
C GLU A 313 -17.35 -11.40 33.41
N THR A 314 -16.02 -11.31 33.51
CA THR A 314 -15.10 -11.27 32.39
C THR A 314 -14.05 -12.37 32.53
N VAL A 315 -13.52 -12.80 31.39
CA VAL A 315 -12.36 -13.69 31.30
C VAL A 315 -11.27 -13.05 30.47
N THR A 316 -10.04 -13.24 30.82
CA THR A 316 -8.86 -12.77 30.09
C THR A 316 -8.21 -13.90 29.34
N ILE A 317 -7.91 -13.68 28.06
CA ILE A 317 -7.19 -14.62 27.18
C ILE A 317 -5.96 -13.91 26.68
N PRO A 318 -4.74 -14.51 26.78
CA PRO A 318 -3.56 -13.95 26.17
C PRO A 318 -3.79 -13.67 24.67
N LEU A 319 -3.40 -12.50 24.18
CA LEU A 319 -3.60 -12.13 22.77
C LEU A 319 -3.01 -13.18 21.82
N ALA A 320 -1.90 -13.82 22.21
CA ALA A 320 -1.26 -14.87 21.42
C ALA A 320 -2.10 -16.17 21.30
N GLU A 321 -3.06 -16.37 22.18
CA GLU A 321 -3.98 -17.52 22.17
C GLU A 321 -5.31 -17.21 21.44
N GLU A 322 -5.50 -15.98 21.01
CA GLU A 322 -6.65 -15.57 20.24
C GLU A 322 -6.72 -16.25 18.87
N SER A 323 -7.91 -16.15 18.22
CA SER A 323 -8.09 -16.70 16.90
C SER A 323 -7.11 -16.07 15.89
N ALA A 324 -6.71 -16.86 14.88
CA ALA A 324 -5.83 -16.34 13.82
C ALA A 324 -6.43 -15.14 13.07
N GLY A 325 -7.77 -15.03 13.01
CA GLY A 325 -8.46 -13.86 12.47
C GLY A 325 -8.30 -12.63 13.38
N THR A 326 -8.48 -12.79 14.68
CA THR A 326 -8.28 -11.73 15.68
C THR A 326 -6.84 -11.21 15.64
N LEU A 327 -5.85 -12.12 15.62
CA LEU A 327 -4.43 -11.75 15.51
C LEU A 327 -4.13 -10.97 14.22
N LYS A 328 -4.68 -11.42 13.09
CA LYS A 328 -4.50 -10.69 11.82
C LYS A 328 -5.13 -9.30 11.87
N MET A 329 -6.32 -9.17 12.46
CA MET A 329 -6.97 -7.87 12.63
C MET A 329 -6.14 -6.93 13.50
N PHE A 330 -5.54 -7.46 14.57
CA PHE A 330 -4.66 -6.69 15.44
C PHE A 330 -3.41 -6.21 14.69
N ALA A 331 -2.79 -7.08 13.90
CA ALA A 331 -1.62 -6.77 13.08
C ALA A 331 -1.90 -5.74 11.98
N LEU A 332 -3.09 -5.78 11.37
CA LEU A 332 -3.49 -4.86 10.31
C LEU A 332 -3.92 -3.48 10.85
N TYR A 333 -4.38 -3.42 12.10
CA TYR A 333 -4.98 -2.22 12.67
C TYR A 333 -4.09 -0.97 12.57
N PRO A 334 -2.78 -0.99 12.93
CA PRO A 334 -1.93 0.20 12.87
C PRO A 334 -1.82 0.79 11.46
N ALA A 335 -1.59 -0.06 10.46
CA ALA A 335 -1.46 0.38 9.06
C ALA A 335 -2.79 0.90 8.51
N LEU A 336 -3.90 0.23 8.84
CA LEU A 336 -5.24 0.66 8.45
C LEU A 336 -5.60 2.02 9.09
N GLN A 337 -5.32 2.16 10.39
CA GLN A 337 -5.56 3.38 11.13
C GLN A 337 -4.78 4.55 10.53
N ASP A 338 -3.47 4.38 10.40
CA ASP A 338 -2.59 5.40 9.85
C ASP A 338 -3.06 5.86 8.47
N THR A 339 -3.37 4.89 7.59
CA THR A 339 -3.81 5.19 6.22
C THR A 339 -5.15 5.94 6.20
N LEU A 340 -6.15 5.55 6.99
CA LEU A 340 -7.46 6.20 7.02
C LEU A 340 -7.42 7.58 7.71
N GLU A 341 -6.60 7.75 8.75
CA GLU A 341 -6.46 9.01 9.49
C GLU A 341 -5.64 10.05 8.72
N ASN A 342 -4.60 9.62 8.02
CA ASN A 342 -3.63 10.51 7.37
C ASN A 342 -3.77 10.60 5.84
N GLY A 343 -4.50 9.67 5.22
CA GLY A 343 -4.52 9.47 3.78
C GLY A 343 -3.34 8.60 3.32
N GLY A 344 -3.11 8.52 2.01
CA GLY A 344 -2.05 7.69 1.43
C GLY A 344 -2.56 6.36 0.91
N VAL A 345 -1.66 5.42 0.70
CA VAL A 345 -1.99 4.12 0.10
C VAL A 345 -1.57 2.96 1.01
N LEU A 346 -2.46 2.00 1.19
CA LEU A 346 -2.22 0.74 1.89
C LEU A 346 -2.21 -0.41 0.87
N PHE A 347 -1.09 -1.10 0.76
CA PHE A 347 -0.97 -2.35 0.00
C PHE A 347 -1.09 -3.54 0.94
N VAL A 348 -1.97 -4.49 0.63
CA VAL A 348 -2.18 -5.69 1.46
C VAL A 348 -2.10 -6.94 0.60
N ASP A 349 -1.12 -7.80 0.86
CA ASP A 349 -1.10 -9.13 0.23
C ASP A 349 -1.98 -10.11 1.01
N GLU A 350 -2.80 -10.88 0.29
CA GLU A 350 -3.74 -11.86 0.84
C GLU A 350 -4.70 -11.28 1.91
N LEU A 351 -5.38 -10.17 1.59
CA LEU A 351 -6.30 -9.52 2.53
C LEU A 351 -7.32 -10.49 3.13
N ASN A 352 -7.84 -11.42 2.32
CA ASN A 352 -8.84 -12.40 2.75
C ASN A 352 -8.30 -13.56 3.61
N ALA A 353 -6.96 -13.76 3.67
CA ALA A 353 -6.39 -14.87 4.43
C ALA A 353 -6.83 -14.80 5.90
N ARG A 354 -7.47 -15.87 6.40
CA ARG A 354 -7.96 -16.00 7.80
C ARG A 354 -9.02 -14.97 8.22
N LEU A 355 -9.56 -14.15 7.31
CA LEU A 355 -10.64 -13.22 7.59
C LEU A 355 -11.97 -13.73 7.04
N HIS A 356 -13.03 -13.49 7.79
CA HIS A 356 -14.38 -13.77 7.29
C HIS A 356 -14.71 -12.81 6.14
N PRO A 357 -15.37 -13.26 5.04
CA PRO A 357 -15.71 -12.41 3.90
C PRO A 357 -16.45 -11.11 4.26
N LEU A 358 -17.29 -11.11 5.30
CA LEU A 358 -17.96 -9.90 5.79
C LEU A 358 -16.98 -8.85 6.35
N LEU A 359 -15.88 -9.28 6.96
CA LEU A 359 -14.82 -8.37 7.43
C LEU A 359 -14.08 -7.74 6.27
N VAL A 360 -13.71 -8.54 5.27
CA VAL A 360 -13.11 -8.02 4.03
C VAL A 360 -14.04 -6.99 3.41
N ARG A 361 -15.35 -7.29 3.30
CA ARG A 361 -16.34 -6.32 2.81
C ARG A 361 -16.38 -5.04 3.64
N ALA A 362 -16.32 -5.13 4.96
CA ALA A 362 -16.32 -3.96 5.83
C ALA A 362 -15.11 -3.06 5.59
N PHE A 363 -13.91 -3.65 5.36
CA PHE A 363 -12.74 -2.89 4.95
C PHE A 363 -12.94 -2.16 3.62
N LEU A 364 -13.44 -2.87 2.61
CA LEU A 364 -13.69 -2.25 1.31
C LEU A 364 -14.66 -1.07 1.44
N VAL A 365 -15.77 -1.26 2.16
CA VAL A 365 -16.74 -0.19 2.41
C VAL A 365 -16.12 0.99 3.16
N ALA A 366 -15.17 0.74 4.07
CA ALA A 366 -14.49 1.81 4.79
C ALA A 366 -13.70 2.75 3.86
N PHE A 367 -13.04 2.21 2.85
CA PHE A 367 -12.32 2.99 1.84
C PHE A 367 -13.24 3.63 0.80
N LEU A 368 -14.37 2.98 0.47
CA LEU A 368 -15.32 3.44 -0.55
C LEU A 368 -16.26 4.55 -0.07
N ASN A 369 -16.52 4.65 1.23
CA ASN A 369 -17.46 5.62 1.77
C ASN A 369 -16.74 6.93 2.15
N PRO A 370 -17.09 8.09 1.55
CA PRO A 370 -16.47 9.38 1.84
C PRO A 370 -16.57 9.80 3.32
N GLU A 371 -17.57 9.31 4.05
CA GLU A 371 -17.72 9.64 5.47
C GLU A 371 -16.72 8.91 6.36
N THR A 372 -16.31 7.70 5.97
CA THR A 372 -15.29 6.91 6.68
C THR A 372 -13.89 7.11 6.12
N ASN A 373 -13.78 7.64 4.91
CA ASN A 373 -12.53 7.94 4.22
C ASN A 373 -12.45 9.41 3.74
N PRO A 374 -12.52 10.39 4.65
CA PRO A 374 -12.49 11.81 4.28
C PRO A 374 -11.12 12.29 3.81
N LYS A 375 -10.07 11.47 3.98
CA LYS A 375 -8.68 11.75 3.56
C LYS A 375 -8.31 11.09 2.24
N HIS A 376 -9.26 10.46 1.58
CA HIS A 376 -9.06 9.78 0.31
C HIS A 376 -7.96 8.70 0.34
N ALA A 377 -7.85 8.00 1.47
CA ALA A 377 -6.99 6.84 1.61
C ALA A 377 -7.30 5.79 0.52
N GLN A 378 -6.27 5.10 0.04
CA GLN A 378 -6.41 4.09 -1.00
C GLN A 378 -6.01 2.71 -0.49
N LEU A 379 -6.69 1.67 -0.99
CA LEU A 379 -6.41 0.27 -0.70
C LEU A 379 -6.11 -0.49 -1.99
N VAL A 380 -4.90 -1.03 -2.09
CA VAL A 380 -4.51 -2.00 -3.11
C VAL A 380 -4.32 -3.34 -2.43
N PHE A 381 -5.05 -4.36 -2.84
CA PHE A 381 -4.95 -5.65 -2.17
C PHE A 381 -5.03 -6.83 -3.14
N THR A 382 -4.39 -7.93 -2.76
CA THR A 382 -4.54 -9.20 -3.45
C THR A 382 -5.53 -10.09 -2.73
N THR A 383 -6.25 -10.90 -3.48
CA THR A 383 -7.18 -11.88 -2.95
C THR A 383 -7.41 -13.02 -3.96
N HIS A 384 -7.80 -14.17 -3.46
CA HIS A 384 -8.34 -15.27 -4.25
C HIS A 384 -9.84 -15.52 -3.95
N ASP A 385 -10.43 -14.70 -3.06
CA ASP A 385 -11.84 -14.81 -2.69
C ASP A 385 -12.73 -14.02 -3.68
N SER A 386 -13.50 -14.75 -4.48
CA SER A 386 -14.43 -14.19 -5.47
C SER A 386 -15.70 -13.57 -4.87
N TRP A 387 -15.93 -13.75 -3.57
CA TRP A 387 -17.17 -13.28 -2.92
C TRP A 387 -17.37 -11.76 -2.98
N GLN A 388 -16.26 -11.00 -3.07
CA GLN A 388 -16.28 -9.53 -3.17
C GLN A 388 -16.48 -9.01 -4.60
N LEU A 389 -16.50 -9.91 -5.60
CA LEU A 389 -16.64 -9.53 -7.02
C LEU A 389 -18.08 -9.12 -7.41
N SER A 390 -18.95 -8.84 -6.47
CA SER A 390 -20.32 -8.43 -6.76
C SER A 390 -20.39 -7.01 -7.37
N ASN A 391 -21.34 -6.81 -8.31
CA ASN A 391 -21.60 -5.51 -8.93
C ASN A 391 -21.97 -4.39 -7.94
N ASN A 392 -22.42 -4.77 -6.75
CA ASN A 392 -22.88 -3.82 -5.75
C ASN A 392 -21.76 -3.29 -4.85
N LEU A 393 -20.52 -3.77 -5.01
CA LEU A 393 -19.39 -3.35 -4.16
C LEU A 393 -18.30 -2.63 -4.95
N LEU A 394 -17.74 -3.24 -5.99
CA LEU A 394 -16.62 -2.68 -6.73
C LEU A 394 -17.03 -2.29 -8.17
N ARG A 395 -16.37 -1.28 -8.71
CA ARG A 395 -16.41 -0.91 -10.13
C ARG A 395 -15.56 -1.88 -10.95
N ARG A 396 -15.81 -2.01 -12.25
CA ARG A 396 -14.97 -2.88 -13.11
C ARG A 396 -13.53 -2.39 -13.22
N ASP A 397 -13.30 -1.10 -13.17
CA ASP A 397 -11.98 -0.49 -13.17
C ASP A 397 -11.26 -0.53 -11.81
N GLU A 398 -11.93 -0.99 -10.75
CA GLU A 398 -11.34 -1.33 -9.46
C GLU A 398 -10.90 -2.79 -9.37
N ILE A 399 -11.26 -3.64 -10.36
CA ILE A 399 -10.98 -5.07 -10.38
C ILE A 399 -9.89 -5.37 -11.40
N TRP A 400 -8.85 -6.03 -10.92
CA TRP A 400 -7.67 -6.40 -11.68
C TRP A 400 -7.43 -7.91 -11.61
N PHE A 401 -6.84 -8.47 -12.65
CA PHE A 401 -6.48 -9.87 -12.71
C PHE A 401 -5.01 -10.04 -13.04
N THR A 402 -4.40 -11.07 -12.42
CA THR A 402 -3.10 -11.57 -12.84
C THR A 402 -3.26 -12.94 -13.44
N ASP A 403 -2.58 -13.18 -14.54
CA ASP A 403 -2.46 -14.48 -15.16
C ASP A 403 -0.99 -14.75 -15.52
N LYS A 404 -0.62 -16.02 -15.70
CA LYS A 404 0.72 -16.44 -16.03
C LYS A 404 0.68 -17.41 -17.19
N ASP A 405 1.42 -17.10 -18.24
CA ASP A 405 1.55 -17.95 -19.42
C ASP A 405 2.44 -19.20 -19.19
N SER A 406 2.50 -20.08 -20.18
CA SER A 406 3.33 -21.29 -20.16
C SER A 406 4.84 -21.01 -20.09
N ASN A 407 5.29 -19.79 -20.39
CA ASN A 407 6.69 -19.37 -20.30
C ASN A 407 7.00 -18.76 -18.93
N GLY A 408 6.05 -18.74 -18.01
CA GLY A 408 6.20 -18.17 -16.68
C GLY A 408 6.10 -16.65 -16.63
N VAL A 409 5.65 -16.00 -17.70
CA VAL A 409 5.45 -14.54 -17.76
C VAL A 409 4.08 -14.19 -17.19
N SER A 410 4.07 -13.37 -16.15
CA SER A 410 2.84 -12.81 -15.57
C SER A 410 2.41 -11.56 -16.32
N VAL A 411 1.09 -11.39 -16.41
CA VAL A 411 0.42 -10.18 -16.92
C VAL A 411 -0.56 -9.66 -15.89
N LEU A 412 -0.80 -8.34 -15.89
CA LEU A 412 -1.79 -7.67 -15.07
C LEU A 412 -2.74 -6.89 -15.98
N TYR A 413 -4.05 -7.06 -15.80
CA TYR A 413 -5.07 -6.40 -16.64
C TYR A 413 -6.34 -6.09 -15.83
N SER A 414 -7.06 -5.05 -16.22
CA SER A 414 -8.31 -4.64 -15.57
C SER A 414 -9.52 -5.40 -16.14
N LEU A 415 -10.53 -5.66 -15.31
CA LEU A 415 -11.83 -6.12 -15.80
C LEU A 415 -12.49 -5.11 -16.76
N ALA A 416 -12.14 -3.82 -16.64
CA ALA A 416 -12.61 -2.79 -17.54
C ALA A 416 -12.04 -2.88 -18.96
N ASP A 417 -10.96 -3.63 -19.18
CA ASP A 417 -10.33 -3.82 -20.48
C ASP A 417 -11.06 -4.87 -21.34
N PHE A 418 -11.92 -5.70 -20.72
CA PHE A 418 -12.67 -6.72 -21.42
C PHE A 418 -13.85 -6.14 -22.22
N VAL A 419 -13.93 -6.57 -23.45
CA VAL A 419 -15.06 -6.36 -24.36
C VAL A 419 -15.51 -7.71 -24.89
N ASP A 420 -16.80 -7.84 -25.23
CA ASP A 420 -17.31 -9.02 -25.95
C ASP A 420 -16.86 -9.06 -27.40
N ASP A 421 -17.22 -10.11 -28.12
CA ASP A 421 -16.88 -10.31 -29.53
C ASP A 421 -17.43 -9.18 -30.44
N ASP A 422 -18.44 -8.45 -29.99
CA ASP A 422 -19.05 -7.31 -30.69
C ASP A 422 -18.41 -5.97 -30.28
N GLY A 423 -17.39 -5.97 -29.41
CA GLY A 423 -16.71 -4.78 -28.90
C GLY A 423 -17.50 -4.03 -27.83
N VAL A 424 -18.55 -4.64 -27.27
CA VAL A 424 -19.34 -4.12 -26.15
C VAL A 424 -18.68 -4.54 -24.85
N LYS A 425 -18.54 -3.61 -23.89
CA LYS A 425 -17.95 -3.93 -22.58
C LYS A 425 -18.79 -4.95 -21.84
N ILE A 426 -18.16 -6.07 -21.49
CA ILE A 426 -18.82 -7.19 -20.81
C ILE A 426 -19.33 -6.75 -19.44
N ARG A 427 -20.57 -7.14 -19.11
CA ARG A 427 -21.16 -6.88 -17.79
C ARG A 427 -20.56 -7.84 -16.75
N LYS A 428 -20.40 -7.39 -15.52
CA LYS A 428 -19.84 -8.16 -14.41
C LYS A 428 -20.53 -9.50 -14.15
N ASP A 429 -21.84 -9.50 -14.22
CA ASP A 429 -22.74 -10.59 -13.90
C ASP A 429 -22.67 -11.75 -14.90
N GLU A 430 -22.22 -11.53 -16.12
CA GLU A 430 -22.19 -12.54 -17.18
C GLU A 430 -20.88 -13.37 -17.20
N ASN A 431 -19.80 -12.88 -16.59
CA ASN A 431 -18.47 -13.49 -16.66
C ASN A 431 -18.10 -14.41 -15.51
N TYR A 432 -18.79 -14.33 -14.36
CA TYR A 432 -18.42 -15.13 -13.19
C TYR A 432 -19.01 -16.51 -13.15
N GLU A 433 -20.04 -16.80 -13.96
CA GLU A 433 -20.68 -18.12 -14.04
C GLU A 433 -20.07 -19.00 -15.15
N LYS A 434 -19.18 -18.50 -15.99
CA LYS A 434 -18.64 -19.21 -17.17
C LYS A 434 -17.17 -19.63 -17.09
N ASN A 435 -16.45 -19.28 -16.03
CA ASN A 435 -15.08 -19.66 -15.75
C ASN A 435 -14.97 -20.16 -14.32
#